data_04a7a5b5d888d301a59154783c76fc4d
#
_entry.id   04a7a5b5d888d301a59154783c76fc4d
#
_cell.length_a   1.000
_cell.length_b   1.000
_cell.length_c   1.000
_cell.angle_alpha   90.00
_cell.angle_beta   90.00
_cell.angle_gamma   90.00
#
_symmetry.space_group_name_H-M   'P 1'
#
loop_
_entity.id
_entity.type
_entity.pdbx_description
1 polymer ?
#
loop_
_entity_poly.entity_id
_entity_poly.type
_entity_poly.pdbx_seq_one_letter_code
_entity_poly.pdbx_strand_id
1 'polypeptide(L)'
;MNSYERVMAAFSKEKSDHVPIYCGSVSSRVASQVMGRTMYVGGGIQQYRESLARFRGEQAHKEFAEKSRQDAFDWNEAMDFDYVRPSYWRYRYKPTKMLDDVTFYYEREDGTHWIMKYFDEYELFACMEDTKKDVDDPDLLEEEVINTEQYSKKYVPDISMHSDYIDTMSYFNNQRATYTGGLALLIPNTREVWFEAVAVRLDLVERYLEALTQRALMNIPLIASIGARIAYGGGDCAGNRGLFYSNEIFKTLMVPRLRRISDKCHEYGLYHVFGSDGYFWDVADDFYIHSGIDGHYEADCSCGMDIRSVRTKYPHITVIGGISAATLDSKSRDDVRAEVMEAVLAAKELNGAIVGCSNLVSPTTPIKNFMLMMDILSLPSGCPFRR
;
A
#
# COMPACT_ATOMS: atom_id res chain seq x y z
N MET A 1 -12.21 14.54 -19.17
CA MET A 1 -12.15 14.33 -17.71
C MET A 1 -10.74 14.65 -17.22
N ASN A 2 -10.59 15.24 -16.02
CA ASN A 2 -9.28 15.32 -15.38
C ASN A 2 -8.95 13.98 -14.66
N SER A 3 -7.74 13.85 -14.12
CA SER A 3 -7.30 12.60 -13.47
C SER A 3 -8.16 12.23 -12.25
N TYR A 4 -8.57 13.22 -11.44
CA TYR A 4 -9.47 12.99 -10.31
C TYR A 4 -10.82 12.42 -10.77
N GLU A 5 -11.42 13.01 -11.80
CA GLU A 5 -12.70 12.56 -12.35
C GLU A 5 -12.62 11.13 -12.92
N ARG A 6 -11.50 10.76 -13.58
CA ARG A 6 -11.28 9.37 -14.07
C ARG A 6 -11.25 8.36 -12.95
N VAL A 7 -10.53 8.67 -11.85
CA VAL A 7 -10.47 7.80 -10.68
C VAL A 7 -11.84 7.67 -10.02
N MET A 8 -12.59 8.79 -9.88
CA MET A 8 -13.94 8.74 -9.33
C MET A 8 -14.90 7.96 -10.25
N ALA A 9 -14.78 8.08 -11.56
CA ALA A 9 -15.55 7.27 -12.52
C ALA A 9 -15.26 5.76 -12.35
N ALA A 10 -13.99 5.38 -12.08
CA ALA A 10 -13.68 3.99 -11.75
C ALA A 10 -14.39 3.51 -10.48
N PHE A 11 -14.44 4.33 -9.43
CA PHE A 11 -15.17 3.99 -8.19
C PHE A 11 -16.69 3.98 -8.38
N SER A 12 -17.24 4.82 -9.25
CA SER A 12 -18.67 4.82 -9.63
C SER A 12 -19.03 3.80 -10.72
N LYS A 13 -18.04 3.07 -11.27
CA LYS A 13 -18.19 2.09 -12.36
C LYS A 13 -18.69 2.74 -13.67
N GLU A 14 -18.45 4.02 -13.80
CA GLU A 14 -18.78 4.80 -14.98
C GLU A 14 -17.67 4.72 -16.03
N LYS A 15 -18.05 4.99 -17.29
CA LYS A 15 -17.08 5.04 -18.38
C LYS A 15 -16.26 6.33 -18.30
N SER A 16 -14.94 6.19 -18.34
CA SER A 16 -14.01 7.33 -18.47
C SER A 16 -13.53 7.51 -19.92
N ASP A 17 -13.01 8.70 -20.21
CA ASP A 17 -12.37 9.00 -21.49
C ASP A 17 -11.05 8.23 -21.68
N HIS A 18 -10.39 7.89 -20.58
CA HIS A 18 -9.17 7.11 -20.54
C HIS A 18 -9.20 6.19 -19.30
N VAL A 19 -8.58 5.02 -19.40
CA VAL A 19 -8.42 4.13 -18.22
C VAL A 19 -7.50 4.83 -17.23
N PRO A 20 -7.94 5.07 -15.97
CA PRO A 20 -7.06 5.69 -14.98
C PRO A 20 -5.88 4.81 -14.65
N ILE A 21 -4.71 5.44 -14.50
CA ILE A 21 -3.44 4.75 -14.30
C ILE A 21 -2.77 5.15 -13.00
N TYR A 22 -1.94 4.23 -12.47
CA TYR A 22 -1.17 4.46 -11.25
C TYR A 22 0.11 3.61 -11.21
N CYS A 23 0.94 3.85 -10.20
CA CYS A 23 2.01 2.93 -9.82
C CYS A 23 2.00 2.76 -8.30
N GLY A 24 1.86 1.52 -7.83
CA GLY A 24 1.81 1.20 -6.41
C GLY A 24 3.08 1.63 -5.67
N SER A 25 4.23 1.24 -6.18
CA SER A 25 5.54 1.68 -5.70
C SER A 25 6.59 1.57 -6.82
N VAL A 26 7.67 2.31 -6.69
CA VAL A 26 8.79 2.27 -7.63
C VAL A 26 10.12 2.35 -6.89
N SER A 27 11.13 1.59 -7.31
CA SER A 27 12.47 1.72 -6.78
C SER A 27 13.09 3.07 -7.14
N SER A 28 13.95 3.58 -6.26
CA SER A 28 14.69 4.82 -6.55
C SER A 28 15.58 4.68 -7.77
N ARG A 29 16.14 3.49 -8.02
CA ARG A 29 17.00 3.20 -9.17
C ARG A 29 16.26 3.35 -10.49
N VAL A 30 15.08 2.72 -10.61
CA VAL A 30 14.24 2.81 -11.82
C VAL A 30 13.77 4.26 -12.02
N ALA A 31 13.23 4.89 -10.99
CA ALA A 31 12.77 6.27 -11.08
C ALA A 31 13.91 7.24 -11.44
N SER A 32 15.12 7.06 -10.87
CA SER A 32 16.26 7.91 -11.16
C SER A 32 16.75 7.75 -12.60
N GLN A 33 16.73 6.54 -13.14
CA GLN A 33 17.11 6.31 -14.54
C GLN A 33 16.10 6.95 -15.51
N VAL A 34 14.80 6.83 -15.23
CA VAL A 34 13.75 7.44 -16.05
C VAL A 34 13.82 8.97 -16.01
N MET A 35 14.03 9.54 -14.80
CA MET A 35 14.03 10.98 -14.59
C MET A 35 15.39 11.66 -14.90
N GLY A 36 16.44 10.88 -15.15
CA GLY A 36 17.78 11.40 -15.41
C GLY A 36 18.45 12.12 -14.23
N ARG A 37 17.93 11.94 -13.01
CA ARG A 37 18.45 12.51 -11.76
C ARG A 37 18.14 11.60 -10.57
N THR A 38 18.88 11.73 -9.48
CA THR A 38 18.62 10.98 -8.26
C THR A 38 17.24 11.32 -7.67
N MET A 39 16.37 10.33 -7.60
CA MET A 39 15.01 10.43 -7.06
C MET A 39 14.94 9.90 -5.62
N TYR A 40 14.32 10.65 -4.72
CA TYR A 40 14.10 10.26 -3.35
C TYR A 40 12.70 9.63 -3.21
N VAL A 41 12.55 8.48 -3.88
CA VAL A 41 11.38 7.59 -3.85
C VAL A 41 11.84 6.17 -3.52
N GLY A 42 10.90 5.22 -3.36
CA GLY A 42 11.22 3.82 -3.15
C GLY A 42 11.00 3.31 -1.73
N GLY A 43 11.41 2.07 -1.52
CA GLY A 43 11.24 1.35 -0.25
C GLY A 43 12.39 1.52 0.72
N GLY A 44 13.18 0.46 0.93
CA GLY A 44 14.27 0.44 1.93
C GLY A 44 15.34 1.51 1.72
N ILE A 45 15.60 1.94 0.49
CA ILE A 45 16.51 3.07 0.24
C ILE A 45 16.00 4.37 0.88
N GLN A 46 14.70 4.61 0.91
CA GLN A 46 14.15 5.80 1.58
C GLN A 46 14.30 5.69 3.09
N GLN A 47 14.11 4.52 3.65
CA GLN A 47 14.33 4.25 5.08
C GLN A 47 15.82 4.47 5.46
N TYR A 48 16.73 4.00 4.63
CA TYR A 48 18.18 4.24 4.79
C TYR A 48 18.52 5.73 4.74
N ARG A 49 18.03 6.43 3.71
CA ARG A 49 18.28 7.87 3.54
C ARG A 49 17.70 8.70 4.67
N GLU A 50 16.52 8.34 5.16
CA GLU A 50 15.91 9.00 6.31
C GLU A 50 16.72 8.76 7.59
N SER A 51 17.18 7.52 7.82
CA SER A 51 18.05 7.20 8.96
C SER A 51 19.32 8.01 8.93
N LEU A 52 19.97 8.13 7.76
CA LEU A 52 21.15 8.95 7.59
C LEU A 52 20.87 10.45 7.83
N ALA A 53 19.74 10.95 7.34
CA ALA A 53 19.33 12.34 7.53
C ALA A 53 19.03 12.64 9.01
N ARG A 54 18.32 11.75 9.71
CA ARG A 54 18.06 11.88 11.15
C ARG A 54 19.34 11.81 11.98
N PHE A 55 20.29 10.98 11.60
CA PHE A 55 21.62 10.92 12.24
C PHE A 55 22.37 12.24 12.13
N ARG A 56 22.32 12.88 10.95
CA ARG A 56 22.96 14.18 10.67
C ARG A 56 22.29 15.36 11.37
N GLY A 57 21.05 15.21 11.81
CA GLY A 57 20.33 16.22 12.60
C GLY A 57 19.03 16.72 11.95
N GLU A 58 18.35 17.61 12.65
CA GLU A 58 17.01 18.09 12.28
C GLU A 58 16.96 18.78 10.91
N GLN A 59 17.95 19.64 10.61
CA GLN A 59 17.99 20.34 9.34
C GLN A 59 18.14 19.37 8.15
N ALA A 60 19.03 18.39 8.26
CA ALA A 60 19.21 17.36 7.23
C ALA A 60 17.94 16.49 7.06
N HIS A 61 17.24 16.19 8.17
CA HIS A 61 15.97 15.46 8.10
C HIS A 61 14.86 16.28 7.43
N LYS A 62 14.79 17.57 7.69
CA LYS A 62 13.85 18.47 7.02
C LYS A 62 14.11 18.52 5.51
N GLU A 63 15.35 18.69 5.10
CA GLU A 63 15.76 18.69 3.69
C GLU A 63 15.42 17.34 2.99
N PHE A 64 15.66 16.22 3.68
CA PHE A 64 15.26 14.90 3.20
C PHE A 64 13.74 14.81 2.98
N ALA A 65 12.95 15.25 3.96
CA ALA A 65 11.48 15.18 3.89
C ALA A 65 10.92 16.04 2.74
N GLU A 66 11.44 17.27 2.58
CA GLU A 66 11.05 18.17 1.49
C GLU A 66 11.43 17.58 0.13
N LYS A 67 12.67 17.08 -0.01
CA LYS A 67 13.13 16.44 -1.25
C LYS A 67 12.33 15.19 -1.59
N SER A 68 12.07 14.33 -0.61
CA SER A 68 11.31 13.09 -0.83
C SER A 68 9.87 13.39 -1.30
N ARG A 69 9.22 14.40 -0.71
CA ARG A 69 7.89 14.84 -1.11
C ARG A 69 7.90 15.42 -2.53
N GLN A 70 8.83 16.34 -2.83
CA GLN A 70 8.91 16.92 -4.16
C GLN A 70 9.20 15.87 -5.23
N ASP A 71 10.14 14.95 -4.97
CA ASP A 71 10.46 13.87 -5.90
C ASP A 71 9.28 12.92 -6.14
N ALA A 72 8.44 12.69 -5.10
CA ALA A 72 7.22 11.92 -5.28
C ALA A 72 6.22 12.65 -6.20
N PHE A 73 6.07 13.96 -6.04
CA PHE A 73 5.19 14.75 -6.92
C PHE A 73 5.72 14.81 -8.35
N ASP A 74 7.00 15.13 -8.53
CA ASP A 74 7.66 15.17 -9.84
C ASP A 74 7.51 13.83 -10.59
N TRP A 75 7.65 12.70 -9.87
CA TRP A 75 7.49 11.37 -10.44
C TRP A 75 6.05 11.12 -10.91
N ASN A 76 5.07 11.41 -10.07
CA ASN A 76 3.66 11.23 -10.43
C ASN A 76 3.23 12.14 -11.58
N GLU A 77 3.77 13.37 -11.65
CA GLU A 77 3.52 14.31 -12.73
C GLU A 77 4.15 13.85 -14.04
N ALA A 78 5.43 13.46 -14.02
CA ALA A 78 6.16 13.02 -15.20
C ALA A 78 5.60 11.74 -15.83
N MET A 79 5.06 10.85 -15.00
CA MET A 79 4.40 9.61 -15.44
C MET A 79 2.91 9.78 -15.75
N ASP A 80 2.37 10.96 -15.53
CA ASP A 80 0.96 11.32 -15.71
C ASP A 80 -0.03 10.39 -14.98
N PHE A 81 0.32 9.93 -13.77
CA PHE A 81 -0.56 9.06 -12.99
C PHE A 81 -1.82 9.79 -12.53
N ASP A 82 -2.98 9.15 -12.73
CA ASP A 82 -4.28 9.65 -12.28
C ASP A 82 -4.48 9.45 -10.78
N TYR A 83 -4.00 8.31 -10.26
CA TYR A 83 -4.06 7.94 -8.85
C TYR A 83 -2.66 8.01 -8.23
N VAL A 84 -2.43 9.06 -7.46
CA VAL A 84 -1.11 9.48 -7.00
C VAL A 84 -0.72 8.75 -5.73
N ARG A 85 0.51 8.24 -5.68
CA ARG A 85 1.18 7.85 -4.45
C ARG A 85 1.96 9.05 -3.89
N PRO A 86 1.54 9.64 -2.76
CA PRO A 86 2.12 10.90 -2.26
C PRO A 86 3.44 10.72 -1.52
N SER A 87 3.69 9.52 -1.01
CA SER A 87 4.87 9.24 -0.19
C SER A 87 5.34 7.81 -0.35
N TYR A 88 6.55 7.57 0.15
CA TYR A 88 7.22 6.28 0.11
C TYR A 88 7.60 5.84 1.53
N TRP A 89 8.18 4.67 1.66
CA TRP A 89 8.49 4.08 2.96
C TRP A 89 9.41 4.98 3.77
N ARG A 90 9.07 5.17 5.04
CA ARG A 90 9.75 6.04 5.99
C ARG A 90 10.29 5.23 7.16
N TYR A 91 11.29 5.79 7.84
CA TYR A 91 11.87 5.18 9.03
C TYR A 91 11.96 6.20 10.18
N ARG A 92 11.06 6.10 11.14
CA ARG A 92 10.85 7.11 12.17
C ARG A 92 11.92 7.17 13.26
N TYR A 93 12.76 6.14 13.36
CA TYR A 93 13.75 6.05 14.43
C TYR A 93 15.02 6.81 14.06
N LYS A 94 15.58 7.53 15.07
CA LYS A 94 16.87 8.19 14.93
C LYS A 94 17.97 7.22 15.33
N PRO A 95 19.00 6.99 14.52
CA PRO A 95 20.14 6.15 14.91
C PRO A 95 20.92 6.78 16.08
N THR A 96 21.40 5.93 16.99
CA THR A 96 22.30 6.33 18.08
C THR A 96 23.72 6.53 17.54
N LYS A 97 24.16 5.64 16.64
CA LYS A 97 25.45 5.74 15.96
C LYS A 97 25.43 5.02 14.61
N MET A 98 26.39 5.37 13.75
CA MET A 98 26.71 4.60 12.56
C MET A 98 27.86 3.64 12.88
N LEU A 99 27.75 2.39 12.42
CA LEU A 99 28.83 1.38 12.53
C LEU A 99 29.74 1.42 11.30
N ASP A 100 29.15 1.70 10.15
CA ASP A 100 29.80 1.99 8.86
C ASP A 100 28.86 2.85 8.01
N ASP A 101 29.23 3.13 6.73
CA ASP A 101 28.48 4.02 5.83
C ASP A 101 27.04 3.56 5.54
N VAL A 102 26.72 2.29 5.76
CA VAL A 102 25.41 1.69 5.42
C VAL A 102 24.74 1.00 6.60
N THR A 103 25.43 0.96 7.78
CA THR A 103 24.96 0.22 8.96
C THR A 103 24.73 1.15 10.15
N PHE A 104 23.53 1.10 10.70
CA PHE A 104 23.10 1.94 11.81
C PHE A 104 22.76 1.11 13.03
N TYR A 105 23.14 1.63 14.20
CA TYR A 105 22.82 1.09 15.52
C TYR A 105 21.80 2.00 16.20
N TYR A 106 20.77 1.40 16.74
CA TYR A 106 19.68 2.05 17.45
C TYR A 106 19.59 1.47 18.86
N GLU A 107 19.53 2.33 19.85
CA GLU A 107 19.42 1.94 21.25
C GLU A 107 18.04 2.32 21.79
N ARG A 108 17.47 1.44 22.62
CA ARG A 108 16.22 1.68 23.34
C ARG A 108 16.51 2.15 24.77
N GLU A 109 15.51 2.72 25.42
CA GLU A 109 15.61 3.20 26.80
C GLU A 109 15.89 2.06 27.80
N ASP A 110 15.49 0.84 27.48
CA ASP A 110 15.75 -0.35 28.30
C ASP A 110 17.15 -0.96 28.11
N GLY A 111 18.01 -0.32 27.31
CA GLY A 111 19.37 -0.77 27.00
C GLY A 111 19.45 -1.85 25.92
N THR A 112 18.32 -2.33 25.40
CA THR A 112 18.32 -3.20 24.22
C THR A 112 18.59 -2.39 22.96
N HIS A 113 19.01 -3.05 21.89
CA HIS A 113 19.34 -2.37 20.63
C HIS A 113 18.96 -3.20 19.41
N TRP A 114 18.94 -2.55 18.25
CA TRP A 114 18.86 -3.21 16.96
C TRP A 114 19.80 -2.58 15.96
N ILE A 115 20.22 -3.37 14.97
CA ILE A 115 21.13 -2.99 13.92
C ILE A 115 20.42 -3.10 12.57
N MET A 116 20.40 -2.00 11.83
CA MET A 116 19.85 -1.95 10.47
C MET A 116 20.97 -1.76 9.46
N LYS A 117 20.92 -2.51 8.35
CA LYS A 117 21.87 -2.39 7.26
C LYS A 117 21.19 -2.19 5.92
N TYR A 118 21.74 -1.30 5.11
CA TYR A 118 21.30 -1.07 3.74
C TYR A 118 22.08 -1.92 2.74
N PHE A 119 21.34 -2.57 1.84
CA PHE A 119 21.86 -3.37 0.73
C PHE A 119 21.47 -2.70 -0.59
N ASP A 120 22.45 -2.11 -1.27
CA ASP A 120 22.22 -1.32 -2.49
C ASP A 120 21.65 -2.14 -3.64
N GLU A 121 22.07 -3.41 -3.78
CA GLU A 121 21.63 -4.29 -4.87
C GLU A 121 20.10 -4.40 -4.96
N TYR A 122 19.45 -4.51 -3.80
CA TYR A 122 17.99 -4.71 -3.66
C TYR A 122 17.26 -3.47 -3.14
N GLU A 123 17.97 -2.36 -2.93
CA GLU A 123 17.44 -1.18 -2.21
C GLU A 123 16.74 -1.59 -0.89
N LEU A 124 17.32 -2.55 -0.17
CA LEU A 124 16.77 -3.13 1.05
C LEU A 124 17.43 -2.53 2.28
N PHE A 125 16.64 -2.14 3.27
CA PHE A 125 17.10 -1.72 4.60
C PHE A 125 16.60 -2.73 5.61
N ALA A 126 17.46 -3.68 6.01
CA ALA A 126 17.09 -4.86 6.80
C ALA A 126 17.64 -4.81 8.21
N CYS A 127 16.87 -5.38 9.14
CA CYS A 127 17.33 -5.66 10.49
C CYS A 127 18.32 -6.83 10.47
N MET A 128 19.52 -6.61 10.97
CA MET A 128 20.59 -7.61 11.06
C MET A 128 20.64 -8.25 12.43
N GLU A 129 20.26 -7.51 13.45
CA GLU A 129 20.27 -7.93 14.85
C GLU A 129 19.21 -7.13 15.60
N ASP A 130 18.48 -7.76 16.50
CA ASP A 130 17.66 -7.13 17.52
C ASP A 130 17.83 -7.88 18.84
N THR A 131 18.37 -7.19 19.86
CA THR A 131 18.64 -7.78 21.17
C THR A 131 17.45 -7.72 22.13
N LYS A 132 16.35 -7.10 21.71
CA LYS A 132 15.13 -7.20 22.48
C LYS A 132 14.68 -8.66 22.46
N LYS A 133 14.70 -9.27 23.63
CA LYS A 133 14.24 -10.64 23.82
C LYS A 133 12.84 -10.79 23.21
N ASP A 134 12.72 -11.83 22.53
CA ASP A 134 11.72 -12.27 21.63
C ASP A 134 10.34 -11.71 21.86
N VAL A 135 9.99 -10.87 20.95
CA VAL A 135 8.62 -10.44 20.70
C VAL A 135 7.71 -11.64 20.36
N ASP A 136 8.28 -12.82 20.15
CA ASP A 136 7.60 -14.09 19.91
C ASP A 136 7.40 -14.93 21.19
N ASP A 137 7.43 -14.29 22.37
CA ASP A 137 7.06 -14.91 23.64
C ASP A 137 5.52 -14.86 23.79
N PRO A 138 4.83 -15.99 23.89
CA PRO A 138 3.38 -16.05 24.11
C PRO A 138 2.91 -15.30 25.36
N ASP A 139 3.75 -15.27 26.42
CA ASP A 139 3.41 -14.58 27.67
C ASP A 139 3.42 -13.04 27.49
N LEU A 140 4.21 -12.53 26.55
CA LEU A 140 4.26 -11.10 26.23
C LEU A 140 3.14 -10.68 25.25
N LEU A 141 2.52 -11.61 24.54
CA LEU A 141 1.46 -11.29 23.59
C LEU A 141 0.22 -10.69 24.28
N GLU A 142 -0.15 -11.21 25.44
CA GLU A 142 -1.28 -10.65 26.18
C GLU A 142 -1.01 -9.22 26.65
N GLU A 143 0.20 -8.93 27.08
CA GLU A 143 0.60 -7.57 27.44
C GLU A 143 0.56 -6.62 26.23
N GLU A 144 1.02 -7.08 25.07
CA GLU A 144 0.94 -6.31 23.81
C GLU A 144 -0.51 -5.99 23.45
N VAL A 145 -1.42 -6.96 23.57
CA VAL A 145 -2.85 -6.76 23.31
C VAL A 145 -3.44 -5.74 24.31
N ILE A 146 -3.14 -5.88 25.61
CA ILE A 146 -3.57 -4.93 26.64
C ILE A 146 -3.08 -3.51 26.32
N ASN A 147 -1.81 -3.36 25.95
CA ASN A 147 -1.22 -2.07 25.58
C ASN A 147 -1.90 -1.48 24.35
N THR A 148 -2.23 -2.31 23.34
CA THR A 148 -2.98 -1.90 22.14
C THR A 148 -4.39 -1.44 22.47
N GLU A 149 -5.09 -2.14 23.36
CA GLU A 149 -6.41 -1.72 23.87
C GLU A 149 -6.35 -0.40 24.63
N GLN A 150 -5.37 -0.24 25.52
CA GLN A 150 -5.19 0.99 26.29
C GLN A 150 -4.86 2.19 25.39
N TYR A 151 -4.01 1.98 24.41
CA TYR A 151 -3.71 3.00 23.40
C TYR A 151 -4.97 3.37 22.62
N SER A 152 -5.74 2.38 22.17
CA SER A 152 -6.98 2.61 21.41
C SER A 152 -8.05 3.36 22.23
N LYS A 153 -8.16 3.09 23.54
CA LYS A 153 -9.07 3.84 24.43
C LYS A 153 -8.71 5.32 24.60
N LYS A 154 -7.42 5.66 24.47
CA LYS A 154 -6.90 7.04 24.59
C LYS A 154 -6.65 7.69 23.24
N TYR A 155 -6.87 6.96 22.14
CA TYR A 155 -6.59 7.43 20.80
C TYR A 155 -7.47 8.62 20.44
N VAL A 156 -6.82 9.64 19.91
CA VAL A 156 -7.49 10.80 19.31
C VAL A 156 -6.97 10.94 17.89
N PRO A 157 -7.84 10.98 16.89
CA PRO A 157 -7.44 11.24 15.52
C PRO A 157 -6.66 12.55 15.39
N ASP A 158 -5.55 12.51 14.64
CA ASP A 158 -4.68 13.67 14.44
C ASP A 158 -4.59 13.99 12.94
N ILE A 159 -4.91 15.22 12.60
CA ILE A 159 -4.87 15.71 11.21
C ILE A 159 -3.47 15.63 10.59
N SER A 160 -2.42 15.70 11.41
CA SER A 160 -1.03 15.57 10.93
C SER A 160 -0.74 14.22 10.27
N MET A 161 -1.50 13.16 10.63
CA MET A 161 -1.40 11.84 10.00
C MET A 161 -1.87 11.84 8.53
N HIS A 162 -2.59 12.87 8.12
CA HIS A 162 -3.14 13.02 6.78
C HIS A 162 -2.42 14.12 5.97
N SER A 163 -1.26 14.60 6.43
CA SER A 163 -0.49 15.66 5.76
C SER A 163 -0.14 15.32 4.31
N ASP A 164 0.24 14.07 4.03
CA ASP A 164 0.54 13.62 2.68
C ASP A 164 -0.67 13.77 1.73
N TYR A 165 -1.89 13.48 2.21
CA TYR A 165 -3.11 13.70 1.45
C TYR A 165 -3.36 15.19 1.21
N ILE A 166 -3.30 16.00 2.25
CA ILE A 166 -3.55 17.46 2.19
C ILE A 166 -2.55 18.13 1.25
N ASP A 167 -1.26 17.83 1.38
CA ASP A 167 -0.19 18.37 0.54
C ASP A 167 -0.37 17.96 -0.93
N THR A 168 -0.75 16.70 -1.20
CA THR A 168 -0.99 16.18 -2.54
C THR A 168 -2.17 16.89 -3.21
N MET A 169 -3.30 16.98 -2.52
CA MET A 169 -4.49 17.64 -3.08
C MET A 169 -4.24 19.13 -3.33
N SER A 170 -3.47 19.78 -2.47
CA SER A 170 -3.05 21.17 -2.67
C SER A 170 -2.10 21.33 -3.87
N TYR A 171 -1.06 20.49 -3.97
CA TYR A 171 -0.06 20.56 -5.03
C TYR A 171 -0.67 20.37 -6.42
N PHE A 172 -1.53 19.37 -6.57
CA PHE A 172 -2.22 19.08 -7.84
C PHE A 172 -3.53 19.86 -8.04
N ASN A 173 -3.82 20.86 -7.22
CA ASN A 173 -5.04 21.67 -7.30
C ASN A 173 -6.33 20.81 -7.40
N ASN A 174 -6.40 19.72 -6.67
CA ASN A 174 -7.50 18.73 -6.70
C ASN A 174 -7.75 18.11 -8.09
N GLN A 175 -6.77 18.13 -8.98
CA GLN A 175 -6.93 17.57 -10.34
C GLN A 175 -6.52 16.10 -10.43
N ARG A 176 -5.81 15.56 -9.43
CA ARG A 176 -5.43 14.15 -9.33
C ARG A 176 -5.99 13.55 -8.04
N ALA A 177 -6.32 12.26 -8.09
CA ALA A 177 -6.80 11.56 -6.91
C ALA A 177 -5.66 10.96 -6.10
N THR A 178 -5.85 10.87 -4.80
CA THR A 178 -5.03 10.09 -3.88
C THR A 178 -5.89 9.54 -2.75
N TYR A 179 -5.32 8.67 -1.95
CA TYR A 179 -5.97 8.10 -0.77
C TYR A 179 -5.34 8.63 0.53
N THR A 180 -6.03 8.43 1.63
CA THR A 180 -5.46 8.63 2.95
C THR A 180 -5.65 7.37 3.79
N GLY A 181 -4.62 7.03 4.58
CA GLY A 181 -4.63 5.86 5.46
C GLY A 181 -5.43 6.08 6.74
N GLY A 182 -5.32 5.14 7.65
CA GLY A 182 -5.92 5.21 8.99
C GLY A 182 -6.92 4.11 9.28
N LEU A 183 -7.14 3.17 8.34
CA LEU A 183 -8.10 2.07 8.48
C LEU A 183 -7.41 0.69 8.53
N ALA A 184 -6.16 0.62 9.00
CA ALA A 184 -5.43 -0.64 9.07
C ALA A 184 -6.16 -1.67 9.94
N LEU A 185 -6.32 -2.86 9.39
CA LEU A 185 -6.90 -4.03 10.07
C LEU A 185 -6.18 -5.28 9.57
N LEU A 186 -5.37 -5.88 10.41
CA LEU A 186 -4.61 -7.10 10.07
C LEU A 186 -4.30 -7.90 11.33
N ILE A 187 -4.13 -9.20 11.16
CA ILE A 187 -3.45 -10.08 12.12
C ILE A 187 -1.96 -10.04 11.74
N PRO A 188 -1.04 -9.68 12.65
CA PRO A 188 0.38 -9.61 12.32
C PRO A 188 0.89 -10.92 11.73
N ASN A 189 1.55 -10.87 10.56
CA ASN A 189 2.00 -12.03 9.79
C ASN A 189 3.52 -12.17 9.71
N THR A 190 4.25 -11.34 10.45
CA THR A 190 5.72 -11.35 10.48
C THR A 190 6.30 -11.98 11.74
N ARG A 191 5.42 -12.46 12.64
CA ARG A 191 5.79 -12.98 13.96
C ARG A 191 5.08 -14.29 14.24
N GLU A 192 5.83 -15.31 14.62
CA GLU A 192 5.35 -16.67 14.84
C GLU A 192 4.26 -16.75 15.94
N VAL A 193 4.43 -16.00 17.02
CA VAL A 193 3.47 -15.95 18.14
C VAL A 193 2.03 -15.60 17.70
N TRP A 194 1.85 -14.79 16.66
CA TRP A 194 0.52 -14.47 16.16
C TRP A 194 -0.13 -15.63 15.39
N PHE A 195 0.68 -16.45 14.68
CA PHE A 195 0.17 -17.68 14.05
C PHE A 195 -0.23 -18.71 15.09
N GLU A 196 0.54 -18.84 16.18
CA GLU A 196 0.15 -19.67 17.31
C GLU A 196 -1.12 -19.14 17.99
N ALA A 197 -1.21 -17.82 18.22
CA ALA A 197 -2.38 -17.21 18.85
C ALA A 197 -3.67 -17.44 18.04
N VAL A 198 -3.58 -17.41 16.73
CA VAL A 198 -4.72 -17.74 15.84
C VAL A 198 -5.23 -19.18 16.10
N ALA A 199 -4.36 -20.08 16.51
CA ALA A 199 -4.74 -21.47 16.78
C ALA A 199 -5.20 -21.71 18.24
N VAL A 200 -4.60 -21.04 19.24
CA VAL A 200 -4.79 -21.39 20.66
C VAL A 200 -5.22 -20.23 21.57
N ARG A 201 -5.10 -18.97 21.14
CA ARG A 201 -5.47 -17.76 21.89
C ARG A 201 -6.30 -16.80 21.03
N LEU A 202 -7.35 -17.34 20.43
CA LEU A 202 -8.26 -16.58 19.57
C LEU A 202 -8.88 -15.37 20.27
N ASP A 203 -9.04 -15.47 21.60
CA ASP A 203 -9.46 -14.38 22.48
C ASP A 203 -8.54 -13.13 22.36
N LEU A 204 -7.23 -13.32 22.30
CA LEU A 204 -6.27 -12.22 22.13
C LEU A 204 -6.32 -11.62 20.73
N VAL A 205 -6.42 -12.47 19.71
CA VAL A 205 -6.55 -12.02 18.31
C VAL A 205 -7.81 -11.16 18.14
N GLU A 206 -8.93 -11.62 18.72
CA GLU A 206 -10.20 -10.89 18.66
C GLU A 206 -10.11 -9.51 19.33
N ARG A 207 -9.54 -9.44 20.54
CA ARG A 207 -9.33 -8.20 21.30
C ARG A 207 -8.42 -7.22 20.54
N TYR A 208 -7.33 -7.73 19.95
CA TYR A 208 -6.41 -6.93 19.14
C TYR A 208 -7.11 -6.33 17.92
N LEU A 209 -7.80 -7.16 17.14
CA LEU A 209 -8.55 -6.69 15.97
C LEU A 209 -9.65 -5.70 16.34
N GLU A 210 -10.33 -5.88 17.48
CA GLU A 210 -11.33 -4.92 17.95
C GLU A 210 -10.69 -3.57 18.28
N ALA A 211 -9.52 -3.56 18.93
CA ALA A 211 -8.81 -2.33 19.23
C ALA A 211 -8.38 -1.57 17.95
N LEU A 212 -7.94 -2.30 16.90
CA LEU A 212 -7.67 -1.70 15.58
C LEU A 212 -8.94 -1.13 14.94
N THR A 213 -10.04 -1.90 14.98
CA THR A 213 -11.33 -1.50 14.43
C THR A 213 -11.82 -0.19 15.06
N GLN A 214 -11.75 -0.07 16.38
CA GLN A 214 -12.14 1.15 17.08
C GLN A 214 -11.35 2.37 16.62
N ARG A 215 -10.04 2.24 16.43
CA ARG A 215 -9.21 3.33 15.89
C ARG A 215 -9.59 3.70 14.46
N ALA A 216 -9.83 2.69 13.61
CA ALA A 216 -10.28 2.93 12.24
C ALA A 216 -11.61 3.71 12.22
N LEU A 217 -12.58 3.31 13.02
CA LEU A 217 -13.88 3.99 13.13
C LEU A 217 -13.75 5.44 13.64
N MET A 218 -12.80 5.72 14.54
CA MET A 218 -12.53 7.07 15.04
C MET A 218 -11.87 7.97 13.99
N ASN A 219 -11.07 7.42 13.07
CA ASN A 219 -10.41 8.20 12.02
C ASN A 219 -11.37 8.65 10.91
N ILE A 220 -12.42 7.89 10.60
CA ILE A 220 -13.31 8.12 9.47
C ILE A 220 -13.91 9.54 9.43
N PRO A 221 -14.45 10.09 10.53
CA PRO A 221 -14.98 11.47 10.52
C PRO A 221 -13.91 12.50 10.17
N LEU A 222 -12.67 12.35 10.67
CA LEU A 222 -11.56 13.24 10.36
C LEU A 222 -11.16 13.11 8.89
N ILE A 223 -11.05 11.90 8.35
CA ILE A 223 -10.77 11.62 6.94
C ILE A 223 -11.80 12.33 6.03
N ALA A 224 -13.07 12.22 6.37
CA ALA A 224 -14.12 12.91 5.62
C ALA A 224 -14.03 14.44 5.73
N SER A 225 -13.68 14.96 6.92
CA SER A 225 -13.63 16.41 7.17
C SER A 225 -12.52 17.13 6.39
N ILE A 226 -11.45 16.43 6.01
CA ILE A 226 -10.38 16.97 5.15
C ILE A 226 -10.70 16.88 3.65
N GLY A 227 -11.92 16.45 3.28
CA GLY A 227 -12.37 16.34 1.89
C GLY A 227 -11.92 15.08 1.17
N ALA A 228 -11.38 14.08 1.88
CA ALA A 228 -11.02 12.81 1.26
C ALA A 228 -12.26 12.08 0.72
N ARG A 229 -12.09 11.29 -0.33
CA ARG A 229 -13.12 10.41 -0.91
C ARG A 229 -12.71 8.95 -0.85
N ILE A 230 -11.42 8.67 -0.71
CA ILE A 230 -10.86 7.32 -0.67
C ILE A 230 -10.12 7.15 0.66
N ALA A 231 -10.65 6.28 1.50
CA ALA A 231 -10.06 5.90 2.77
C ALA A 231 -9.41 4.51 2.62
N TYR A 232 -8.11 4.43 2.94
CA TYR A 232 -7.30 3.25 2.74
C TYR A 232 -7.05 2.53 4.06
N GLY A 233 -7.26 1.25 4.03
CA GLY A 233 -6.86 0.30 5.05
C GLY A 233 -6.22 -0.92 4.42
N GLY A 234 -5.83 -1.87 5.24
CA GLY A 234 -5.28 -3.10 4.74
C GLY A 234 -4.22 -3.67 5.65
N GLY A 235 -3.59 -4.66 5.13
CA GLY A 235 -2.52 -5.45 5.71
C GLY A 235 -2.53 -6.81 5.04
N ASP A 236 -1.33 -7.28 4.67
CA ASP A 236 -1.19 -8.54 3.96
C ASP A 236 -1.75 -9.68 4.80
N CYS A 237 -2.79 -10.30 4.31
CA CYS A 237 -3.47 -11.43 4.94
C CYS A 237 -3.47 -12.70 4.08
N ALA A 238 -2.90 -12.61 2.86
CA ALA A 238 -2.82 -13.73 1.92
C ALA A 238 -1.44 -13.81 1.28
N GLY A 239 -1.08 -14.98 0.83
CA GLY A 239 0.04 -15.25 -0.05
C GLY A 239 -0.45 -15.91 -1.35
N ASN A 240 0.46 -16.46 -2.14
CA ASN A 240 0.16 -17.01 -3.47
C ASN A 240 -0.81 -18.21 -3.47
N ARG A 241 -1.09 -18.81 -2.32
CA ARG A 241 -1.91 -20.04 -2.18
C ARG A 241 -3.16 -19.86 -1.33
N GLY A 242 -3.41 -18.65 -0.80
CA GLY A 242 -4.53 -18.36 0.10
C GLY A 242 -4.10 -17.56 1.31
N LEU A 243 -5.00 -17.46 2.26
CA LEU A 243 -4.78 -16.70 3.49
C LEU A 243 -3.67 -17.30 4.36
N PHE A 244 -3.01 -16.47 5.18
CA PHE A 244 -2.03 -16.92 6.16
C PHE A 244 -2.65 -17.66 7.36
N TYR A 245 -3.96 -17.60 7.50
CA TYR A 245 -4.78 -18.27 8.51
C TYR A 245 -6.02 -18.89 7.86
N SER A 246 -6.84 -19.65 8.61
CA SER A 246 -7.97 -20.34 8.03
C SER A 246 -9.03 -19.38 7.47
N ASN A 247 -9.74 -19.83 6.42
CA ASN A 247 -10.87 -19.09 5.84
C ASN A 247 -11.95 -18.78 6.90
N GLU A 248 -12.13 -19.68 7.88
CA GLU A 248 -13.08 -19.48 8.97
C GLU A 248 -12.69 -18.31 9.88
N ILE A 249 -11.38 -18.14 10.18
CA ILE A 249 -10.88 -16.99 10.93
C ILE A 249 -11.09 -15.69 10.18
N PHE A 250 -10.82 -15.68 8.88
CA PHE A 250 -11.10 -14.51 8.05
C PHE A 250 -12.56 -14.13 8.12
N LYS A 251 -13.44 -15.10 7.90
CA LYS A 251 -14.89 -14.92 7.90
C LYS A 251 -15.45 -14.46 9.25
N THR A 252 -14.96 -15.03 10.35
CA THR A 252 -15.54 -14.78 11.68
C THR A 252 -14.93 -13.56 12.38
N LEU A 253 -13.63 -13.27 12.14
CA LEU A 253 -12.93 -12.18 12.82
C LEU A 253 -12.68 -10.96 11.92
N MET A 254 -12.26 -11.15 10.67
CA MET A 254 -11.92 -10.03 9.80
C MET A 254 -13.16 -9.42 9.14
N VAL A 255 -13.99 -10.23 8.51
CA VAL A 255 -15.13 -9.75 7.71
C VAL A 255 -16.12 -8.89 8.50
N PRO A 256 -16.57 -9.25 9.72
CA PRO A 256 -17.50 -8.40 10.48
C PRO A 256 -16.89 -7.03 10.85
N ARG A 257 -15.59 -6.98 11.07
CA ARG A 257 -14.86 -5.75 11.39
C ARG A 257 -14.65 -4.88 10.16
N LEU A 258 -14.27 -5.49 9.03
CA LEU A 258 -14.21 -4.82 7.72
C LEU A 258 -15.58 -4.23 7.38
N ARG A 259 -16.66 -4.97 7.57
CA ARG A 259 -18.02 -4.50 7.33
C ARG A 259 -18.36 -3.26 8.15
N ARG A 260 -18.07 -3.25 9.44
CA ARG A 260 -18.29 -2.08 10.31
C ARG A 260 -17.51 -0.86 9.83
N ILE A 261 -16.25 -1.05 9.40
CA ILE A 261 -15.41 0.03 8.84
C ILE A 261 -16.01 0.55 7.53
N SER A 262 -16.39 -0.37 6.63
CA SER A 262 -17.00 -0.02 5.33
C SER A 262 -18.32 0.74 5.51
N ASP A 263 -19.22 0.24 6.35
CA ASP A 263 -20.49 0.90 6.62
C ASP A 263 -20.27 2.33 7.16
N LYS A 264 -19.29 2.49 8.06
CA LYS A 264 -18.93 3.81 8.58
C LYS A 264 -18.34 4.71 7.50
N CYS A 265 -17.49 4.19 6.62
CA CYS A 265 -16.99 4.95 5.47
C CYS A 265 -18.15 5.44 4.59
N HIS A 266 -19.11 4.56 4.28
CA HIS A 266 -20.28 4.89 3.47
C HIS A 266 -21.17 5.95 4.12
N GLU A 267 -21.39 5.92 5.46
CA GLU A 267 -22.09 6.99 6.19
C GLU A 267 -21.47 8.38 5.96
N TYR A 268 -20.15 8.43 5.79
CA TYR A 268 -19.40 9.67 5.54
C TYR A 268 -19.11 9.94 4.06
N GLY A 269 -19.67 9.15 3.15
CA GLY A 269 -19.49 9.30 1.70
C GLY A 269 -18.10 8.96 1.21
N LEU A 270 -17.37 8.09 1.92
CA LEU A 270 -16.04 7.62 1.56
C LEU A 270 -16.12 6.24 0.90
N TYR A 271 -15.23 6.00 -0.05
CA TYR A 271 -14.92 4.65 -0.53
C TYR A 271 -13.90 3.99 0.40
N HIS A 272 -14.20 2.78 0.85
CA HIS A 272 -13.27 1.96 1.64
C HIS A 272 -12.45 1.07 0.70
N VAL A 273 -11.14 1.31 0.65
CA VAL A 273 -10.18 0.53 -0.12
C VAL A 273 -9.35 -0.33 0.82
N PHE A 274 -9.31 -1.64 0.57
CA PHE A 274 -8.48 -2.57 1.31
C PHE A 274 -7.30 -3.03 0.46
N GLY A 275 -6.07 -2.89 0.99
CA GLY A 275 -4.83 -3.30 0.36
C GLY A 275 -4.33 -4.62 0.93
N SER A 276 -4.16 -5.59 0.06
CA SER A 276 -3.45 -6.84 0.28
C SER A 276 -3.20 -7.50 -1.07
N ASP A 277 -2.03 -8.03 -1.29
CA ASP A 277 -1.79 -8.94 -2.40
C ASP A 277 -2.17 -10.39 -2.06
N GLY A 278 -1.95 -11.31 -2.99
CA GLY A 278 -2.17 -12.74 -2.81
C GLY A 278 -3.49 -13.28 -3.36
N TYR A 279 -3.77 -14.54 -3.05
CA TYR A 279 -4.91 -15.31 -3.57
C TYR A 279 -6.10 -15.25 -2.62
N PHE A 280 -7.23 -14.71 -3.11
CA PHE A 280 -8.46 -14.52 -2.32
C PHE A 280 -9.67 -15.33 -2.81
N TRP A 281 -9.54 -16.15 -3.86
CA TRP A 281 -10.71 -16.81 -4.45
C TRP A 281 -11.46 -17.73 -3.49
N ASP A 282 -10.77 -18.35 -2.53
CA ASP A 282 -11.40 -19.24 -1.53
C ASP A 282 -12.32 -18.49 -0.54
N VAL A 283 -12.13 -17.17 -0.40
CA VAL A 283 -12.90 -16.28 0.48
C VAL A 283 -13.47 -15.09 -0.27
N ALA A 284 -13.56 -15.18 -1.60
CA ALA A 284 -13.86 -14.03 -2.44
C ALA A 284 -15.22 -13.39 -2.15
N ASP A 285 -16.27 -14.19 -1.86
CA ASP A 285 -17.57 -13.65 -1.51
C ASP A 285 -17.53 -12.94 -0.15
N ASP A 286 -16.80 -13.50 0.83
CA ASP A 286 -16.58 -12.88 2.14
C ASP A 286 -15.79 -11.59 2.01
N PHE A 287 -14.74 -11.58 1.17
CA PHE A 287 -13.88 -10.42 0.96
C PHE A 287 -14.57 -9.32 0.14
N TYR A 288 -15.25 -9.64 -0.96
CA TYR A 288 -15.80 -8.64 -1.87
C TYR A 288 -17.26 -8.25 -1.59
N ILE A 289 -18.06 -9.14 -0.98
CA ILE A 289 -19.47 -8.87 -0.73
C ILE A 289 -19.73 -8.58 0.76
N HIS A 290 -19.33 -9.51 1.61
CA HIS A 290 -19.70 -9.44 3.02
C HIS A 290 -18.91 -8.39 3.79
N SER A 291 -17.65 -8.12 3.42
CA SER A 291 -16.83 -7.05 4.03
C SER A 291 -17.33 -5.64 3.72
N GLY A 292 -18.00 -5.46 2.58
CA GLY A 292 -18.52 -4.16 2.13
C GLY A 292 -17.46 -3.20 1.59
N ILE A 293 -16.22 -3.64 1.29
CA ILE A 293 -15.20 -2.80 0.67
C ILE A 293 -15.62 -2.35 -0.73
N ASP A 294 -15.14 -1.19 -1.16
CA ASP A 294 -15.40 -0.62 -2.50
C ASP A 294 -14.27 -0.88 -3.49
N GLY A 295 -13.06 -1.10 -2.97
CA GLY A 295 -11.88 -1.31 -3.80
C GLY A 295 -10.86 -2.28 -3.19
N HIS A 296 -10.25 -3.06 -4.07
CA HIS A 296 -9.13 -3.94 -3.77
C HIS A 296 -7.85 -3.35 -4.36
N TYR A 297 -6.94 -2.91 -3.50
CA TYR A 297 -5.63 -2.37 -3.85
C TYR A 297 -4.59 -3.48 -3.80
N GLU A 298 -3.65 -3.48 -4.75
CA GLU A 298 -2.64 -4.53 -4.93
C GLU A 298 -3.20 -5.86 -5.46
N ALA A 299 -4.34 -5.82 -6.19
CA ALA A 299 -4.88 -7.02 -6.81
C ALA A 299 -3.82 -7.70 -7.71
N ASP A 300 -3.38 -8.88 -7.30
CA ASP A 300 -2.24 -9.58 -7.90
C ASP A 300 -2.68 -10.55 -9.00
N CYS A 301 -2.45 -10.17 -10.24
CA CYS A 301 -2.78 -11.02 -11.39
C CYS A 301 -1.95 -12.30 -11.43
N SER A 302 -0.75 -12.34 -10.83
CA SER A 302 0.06 -13.56 -10.75
C SER A 302 -0.58 -14.65 -9.86
N CYS A 303 -1.45 -14.22 -8.94
CA CYS A 303 -2.27 -15.09 -8.09
C CYS A 303 -3.69 -15.32 -8.66
N GLY A 304 -3.95 -14.94 -9.92
CA GLY A 304 -5.27 -15.08 -10.56
C GLY A 304 -6.29 -14.04 -10.13
N MET A 305 -5.88 -12.98 -9.41
CA MET A 305 -6.75 -11.85 -9.03
C MET A 305 -6.69 -10.75 -10.10
N ASP A 306 -6.76 -11.14 -11.37
CA ASP A 306 -6.73 -10.21 -12.49
C ASP A 306 -8.02 -9.40 -12.63
N ILE A 307 -7.93 -8.25 -13.32
CA ILE A 307 -9.04 -7.30 -13.48
C ILE A 307 -10.26 -7.98 -14.11
N ARG A 308 -10.08 -8.78 -15.17
CA ARG A 308 -11.20 -9.41 -15.87
C ARG A 308 -11.95 -10.38 -14.97
N SER A 309 -11.23 -11.28 -14.31
CA SER A 309 -11.81 -12.30 -13.43
C SER A 309 -12.57 -11.67 -12.25
N VAL A 310 -11.94 -10.74 -11.54
CA VAL A 310 -12.55 -10.07 -10.40
C VAL A 310 -13.74 -9.22 -10.82
N ARG A 311 -13.60 -8.37 -11.85
CA ARG A 311 -14.68 -7.47 -12.29
C ARG A 311 -15.87 -8.20 -12.88
N THR A 312 -15.65 -9.34 -13.56
CA THR A 312 -16.76 -10.14 -14.09
C THR A 312 -17.61 -10.74 -12.98
N LYS A 313 -16.98 -11.24 -11.92
CA LYS A 313 -17.69 -11.88 -10.81
C LYS A 313 -18.21 -10.84 -9.78
N TYR A 314 -17.46 -9.78 -9.54
CA TYR A 314 -17.77 -8.75 -8.54
C TYR A 314 -17.82 -7.35 -9.17
N PRO A 315 -18.85 -7.03 -9.95
CA PRO A 315 -18.93 -5.77 -10.71
C PRO A 315 -19.04 -4.51 -9.84
N HIS A 316 -19.25 -4.61 -8.55
CA HIS A 316 -19.28 -3.49 -7.61
C HIS A 316 -17.89 -3.12 -7.06
N ILE A 317 -16.88 -4.00 -7.19
CA ILE A 317 -15.52 -3.73 -6.68
C ILE A 317 -14.70 -2.91 -7.68
N THR A 318 -13.97 -1.91 -7.22
CA THR A 318 -12.90 -1.26 -8.00
C THR A 318 -11.61 -2.05 -7.82
N VAL A 319 -11.04 -2.50 -8.92
CA VAL A 319 -9.74 -3.22 -8.90
C VAL A 319 -8.62 -2.22 -9.15
N ILE A 320 -7.63 -2.18 -8.26
CA ILE A 320 -6.47 -1.28 -8.34
C ILE A 320 -5.21 -2.14 -8.43
N GLY A 321 -4.58 -2.19 -9.60
CA GLY A 321 -3.47 -3.10 -9.89
C GLY A 321 -3.53 -3.69 -11.28
N GLY A 322 -3.43 -5.01 -11.36
CA GLY A 322 -3.64 -5.80 -12.55
C GLY A 322 -2.40 -6.03 -13.42
N ILE A 323 -1.23 -5.48 -13.06
CA ILE A 323 0.05 -5.77 -13.72
C ILE A 323 1.01 -6.30 -12.66
N SER A 324 1.55 -7.49 -12.87
CA SER A 324 2.45 -8.14 -11.92
C SER A 324 3.86 -7.53 -11.97
N ALA A 325 4.43 -7.23 -10.79
CA ALA A 325 5.82 -6.85 -10.66
C ALA A 325 6.75 -7.96 -11.19
N ALA A 326 6.42 -9.22 -10.95
CA ALA A 326 7.21 -10.36 -11.44
C ALA A 326 7.24 -10.43 -12.98
N THR A 327 6.17 -10.08 -13.66
CA THR A 327 6.12 -9.97 -15.11
C THR A 327 7.04 -8.86 -15.62
N LEU A 328 7.05 -7.71 -14.97
CA LEU A 328 7.95 -6.61 -15.31
C LEU A 328 9.42 -6.97 -15.09
N ASP A 329 9.73 -7.74 -14.05
CA ASP A 329 11.10 -8.07 -13.66
C ASP A 329 11.72 -9.15 -14.58
N SER A 330 11.01 -10.23 -14.85
CA SER A 330 11.58 -11.47 -15.38
C SER A 330 11.05 -11.92 -16.74
N LYS A 331 10.00 -11.28 -17.26
CA LYS A 331 9.35 -11.72 -18.49
C LYS A 331 9.89 -11.02 -19.73
N SER A 332 9.66 -11.64 -20.88
CA SER A 332 9.95 -11.05 -22.17
C SER A 332 9.08 -9.81 -22.42
N ARG A 333 9.49 -8.94 -23.35
CA ARG A 333 8.69 -7.79 -23.76
C ARG A 333 7.32 -8.17 -24.29
N ASP A 334 7.20 -9.33 -24.91
CA ASP A 334 5.93 -9.84 -25.45
C ASP A 334 4.98 -10.27 -24.33
N ASP A 335 5.50 -10.91 -23.27
CA ASP A 335 4.71 -11.26 -22.08
C ASP A 335 4.26 -9.99 -21.35
N VAL A 336 5.14 -9.01 -21.14
CA VAL A 336 4.79 -7.70 -20.56
C VAL A 336 3.71 -7.02 -21.39
N ARG A 337 3.88 -6.99 -22.71
CA ARG A 337 2.88 -6.42 -23.62
C ARG A 337 1.53 -7.10 -23.49
N ALA A 338 1.52 -8.43 -23.50
CA ALA A 338 0.29 -9.23 -23.43
C ALA A 338 -0.48 -8.95 -22.12
N GLU A 339 0.21 -8.97 -20.98
CA GLU A 339 -0.41 -8.74 -19.68
C GLU A 339 -0.93 -7.31 -19.53
N VAL A 340 -0.14 -6.30 -19.90
CA VAL A 340 -0.56 -4.90 -19.81
C VAL A 340 -1.74 -4.61 -20.75
N MET A 341 -1.72 -5.16 -21.96
CA MET A 341 -2.82 -5.01 -22.92
C MET A 341 -4.10 -5.65 -22.41
N GLU A 342 -4.02 -6.85 -21.83
CA GLU A 342 -5.19 -7.53 -21.24
C GLU A 342 -5.77 -6.73 -20.08
N ALA A 343 -4.93 -6.21 -19.19
CA ALA A 343 -5.38 -5.35 -18.09
C ALA A 343 -6.12 -4.09 -18.60
N VAL A 344 -5.56 -3.42 -19.61
CA VAL A 344 -6.19 -2.23 -20.22
C VAL A 344 -7.49 -2.58 -20.94
N LEU A 345 -7.55 -3.69 -21.68
CA LEU A 345 -8.76 -4.13 -22.37
C LEU A 345 -9.86 -4.48 -21.38
N ALA A 346 -9.55 -5.26 -20.34
CA ALA A 346 -10.50 -5.60 -19.29
C ALA A 346 -11.04 -4.35 -18.58
N ALA A 347 -10.17 -3.38 -18.28
CA ALA A 347 -10.56 -2.12 -17.67
C ALA A 347 -11.49 -1.29 -18.55
N LYS A 348 -11.26 -1.26 -19.89
CA LYS A 348 -12.12 -0.57 -20.86
C LYS A 348 -13.48 -1.24 -21.04
N GLU A 349 -13.51 -2.56 -21.05
CA GLU A 349 -14.74 -3.34 -21.26
C GLU A 349 -15.65 -3.32 -20.03
N LEU A 350 -15.06 -3.45 -18.83
CA LEU A 350 -15.79 -3.69 -17.60
C LEU A 350 -15.90 -2.45 -16.70
N ASN A 351 -15.17 -1.36 -17.00
CA ASN A 351 -14.99 -0.19 -16.14
C ASN A 351 -14.50 -0.59 -14.72
N GLY A 352 -14.48 0.35 -13.76
CA GLY A 352 -14.18 0.05 -12.36
C GLY A 352 -12.79 -0.53 -12.11
N ALA A 353 -11.78 -0.10 -12.86
CA ALA A 353 -10.39 -0.45 -12.62
C ALA A 353 -9.46 0.76 -12.73
N ILE A 354 -8.41 0.76 -11.92
CA ILE A 354 -7.27 1.69 -11.98
C ILE A 354 -6.04 0.83 -12.27
N VAL A 355 -5.47 0.97 -13.46
CA VAL A 355 -4.48 0.01 -13.98
C VAL A 355 -3.06 0.47 -13.67
N GLY A 356 -2.24 -0.46 -13.23
CA GLY A 356 -0.83 -0.23 -12.98
C GLY A 356 -0.14 -1.42 -12.35
N CYS A 357 1.15 -1.27 -12.01
CA CYS A 357 1.87 -2.31 -11.30
C CYS A 357 1.24 -2.49 -9.90
N SER A 358 0.82 -3.72 -9.60
CA SER A 358 0.12 -4.04 -8.35
C SER A 358 1.02 -3.91 -7.12
N ASN A 359 2.31 -4.09 -7.27
CA ASN A 359 3.28 -4.05 -6.17
C ASN A 359 4.48 -3.15 -6.54
N LEU A 360 5.64 -3.34 -5.91
CA LEU A 360 6.86 -2.57 -6.15
C LEU A 360 7.46 -2.87 -7.52
N VAL A 361 7.63 -1.85 -8.35
CA VAL A 361 8.58 -1.89 -9.47
C VAL A 361 9.98 -1.94 -8.88
N SER A 362 10.62 -3.10 -8.95
CA SER A 362 11.83 -3.43 -8.20
C SER A 362 13.09 -2.75 -8.75
N PRO A 363 14.21 -2.70 -7.99
CA PRO A 363 15.49 -2.20 -8.51
C PRO A 363 16.05 -3.02 -9.68
N THR A 364 15.58 -4.24 -9.85
CA THR A 364 16.01 -5.16 -10.93
C THR A 364 15.10 -5.11 -12.14
N THR A 365 13.98 -4.38 -12.08
CA THR A 365 13.07 -4.24 -13.22
C THR A 365 13.78 -3.60 -14.42
N PRO A 366 13.85 -4.28 -15.57
CA PRO A 366 14.45 -3.68 -16.78
C PRO A 366 13.68 -2.43 -17.19
N ILE A 367 14.39 -1.31 -17.34
CA ILE A 367 13.78 -0.03 -17.78
C ILE A 367 12.93 -0.19 -19.02
N LYS A 368 13.39 -0.99 -19.99
CA LYS A 368 12.65 -1.26 -21.24
C LYS A 368 11.29 -1.90 -21.01
N ASN A 369 11.13 -2.71 -19.94
CA ASN A 369 9.85 -3.35 -19.59
C ASN A 369 8.94 -2.33 -18.89
N PHE A 370 9.48 -1.54 -17.96
CA PHE A 370 8.75 -0.45 -17.33
C PHE A 370 8.24 0.57 -18.36
N MET A 371 9.13 1.05 -19.25
CA MET A 371 8.72 2.00 -20.29
C MET A 371 7.71 1.42 -21.28
N LEU A 372 7.81 0.13 -21.62
CA LEU A 372 6.80 -0.54 -22.44
C LEU A 372 5.43 -0.56 -21.75
N MET A 373 5.38 -0.84 -20.45
CA MET A 373 4.15 -0.73 -19.66
C MET A 373 3.58 0.69 -19.75
N MET A 374 4.39 1.70 -19.49
CA MET A 374 3.96 3.11 -19.52
C MET A 374 3.50 3.54 -20.93
N ASP A 375 4.21 3.14 -22.00
CA ASP A 375 3.82 3.41 -23.37
C ASP A 375 2.41 2.87 -23.69
N ILE A 376 2.11 1.64 -23.22
CA ILE A 376 0.81 1.02 -23.45
C ILE A 376 -0.30 1.70 -22.62
N LEU A 377 -0.01 1.99 -21.35
CA LEU A 377 -0.96 2.66 -20.44
C LEU A 377 -1.34 4.05 -20.92
N SER A 378 -0.41 4.78 -21.56
CA SER A 378 -0.59 6.14 -22.06
C SER A 378 -1.29 6.20 -23.43
N LEU A 379 -1.63 5.07 -24.07
CA LEU A 379 -2.27 5.07 -25.38
C LEU A 379 -3.72 5.60 -25.28
N PRO A 380 -4.11 6.55 -26.13
CA PRO A 380 -5.49 7.06 -26.16
C PRO A 380 -6.53 5.95 -26.30
N SER A 381 -7.67 6.13 -25.67
CA SER A 381 -8.82 5.23 -25.84
C SER A 381 -9.24 5.19 -27.32
N GLY A 382 -9.15 4.02 -27.95
CA GLY A 382 -9.48 3.84 -29.37
C GLY A 382 -8.29 3.77 -30.33
N CYS A 383 -7.04 3.91 -29.86
CA CYS A 383 -5.88 3.64 -30.71
C CYS A 383 -5.85 2.14 -31.08
N PRO A 384 -5.95 1.76 -32.36
CA PRO A 384 -5.75 0.37 -32.74
C PRO A 384 -4.29 0.02 -32.47
N PHE A 385 -4.07 -0.97 -31.63
CA PHE A 385 -2.73 -1.46 -31.33
C PHE A 385 -2.02 -1.83 -32.64
N ARG A 386 -0.97 -1.11 -33.01
CA ARG A 386 -0.13 -1.51 -34.14
C ARG A 386 0.52 -2.83 -33.74
N ARG A 387 0.15 -3.90 -34.47
CA ARG A 387 0.72 -5.24 -34.38
C ARG A 387 2.20 -5.23 -34.72
#